data_03cb84914d34792763f0c98f43016074
#
_entry.id   03cb84914d34792763f0c98f43016074
#
_cell.length_a   1.000
_cell.length_b   1.000
_cell.length_c   1.000
_cell.angle_alpha   90.00
_cell.angle_beta   90.00
_cell.angle_gamma   90.00
#
_symmetry.space_group_name_H-M   'P 1'
#
loop_
_entity.id
_entity.type
_entity.pdbx_description
1 polymer ?
#
loop_
_entity_poly.entity_id
_entity_poly.type
_entity_poly.pdbx_seq_one_letter_code
_entity_poly.pdbx_strand_id
1 'polypeptide(L)'
;MSERVFIYALSTCPWCRKAKQYFTDNDVPFEAVDIDLLPDEEGDRLADEALFASGSRAYPIVRIGDEVIVGYAPEKYARLLGIGA
;
A
#
# COMPACT_ATOMS: atom_id res chain seq x y z
N MET A 1 5.70 -0.84 -19.18
CA MET A 1 6.24 -1.52 -17.99
C MET A 1 5.45 -1.17 -16.77
N SER A 2 5.06 -2.17 -16.02
CA SER A 2 4.31 -1.88 -14.81
C SER A 2 5.24 -1.58 -13.65
N GLU A 3 4.85 -0.62 -12.86
CA GLU A 3 5.53 -0.31 -11.62
C GLU A 3 5.24 -1.38 -10.58
N ARG A 4 6.17 -1.58 -9.68
CA ARG A 4 5.95 -2.51 -8.56
C ARG A 4 5.06 -1.84 -7.54
N VAL A 5 4.08 -2.58 -7.06
CA VAL A 5 3.15 -2.09 -6.05
C VAL A 5 3.33 -2.88 -4.77
N PHE A 6 3.55 -2.16 -3.67
CA PHE A 6 3.67 -2.77 -2.35
C PHE A 6 2.82 -1.98 -1.37
N ILE A 7 2.04 -2.70 -0.56
CA ILE A 7 1.10 -2.08 0.37
C ILE A 7 1.43 -2.48 1.80
N TYR A 8 1.70 -1.48 2.64
CA TYR A 8 1.74 -1.68 4.09
C TYR A 8 0.32 -1.50 4.59
N ALA A 9 -0.22 -2.54 5.22
CA ALA A 9 -1.63 -2.58 5.58
C ALA A 9 -1.84 -3.06 7.00
N LEU A 10 -3.07 -2.94 7.46
CA LEU A 10 -3.54 -3.56 8.70
C LEU A 10 -4.74 -4.42 8.34
N SER A 11 -4.82 -5.60 8.95
CA SER A 11 -5.86 -6.56 8.60
C SER A 11 -7.27 -6.04 8.92
N THR A 12 -7.37 -5.12 9.88
CA THR A 12 -8.65 -4.57 10.31
C THR A 12 -8.99 -3.25 9.65
N CYS A 13 -8.16 -2.78 8.73
CA CYS A 13 -8.34 -1.46 8.12
C CYS A 13 -9.22 -1.54 6.87
N PRO A 14 -10.41 -0.92 6.87
CA PRO A 14 -11.28 -0.95 5.70
C PRO A 14 -10.66 -0.29 4.47
N TRP A 15 -9.92 0.79 4.67
CA TRP A 15 -9.28 1.50 3.57
C TRP A 15 -8.17 0.67 2.94
N CYS A 16 -7.50 -0.16 3.75
CA CYS A 16 -6.49 -1.09 3.22
C CYS A 16 -7.14 -2.13 2.33
N ARG A 17 -8.31 -2.62 2.71
CA ARG A 17 -9.06 -3.57 1.88
C ARG A 17 -9.46 -2.93 0.56
N LYS A 18 -9.88 -1.68 0.61
CA LYS A 18 -10.27 -0.95 -0.61
C LYS A 18 -9.09 -0.78 -1.55
N ALA A 19 -7.91 -0.49 -1.01
CA ALA A 19 -6.71 -0.34 -1.82
C ALA A 19 -6.36 -1.67 -2.50
N LYS A 20 -6.36 -2.76 -1.74
CA LYS A 20 -6.10 -4.09 -2.29
C LYS A 20 -7.11 -4.45 -3.38
N GLN A 21 -8.38 -4.15 -3.13
CA GLN A 21 -9.45 -4.45 -4.08
C GLN A 21 -9.27 -3.65 -5.37
N TYR A 22 -8.85 -2.41 -5.25
CA TYR A 22 -8.62 -1.57 -6.42
C TYR A 22 -7.60 -2.22 -7.37
N PHE A 23 -6.47 -2.66 -6.82
CA PHE A 23 -5.44 -3.27 -7.66
C PHE A 23 -5.91 -4.61 -8.23
N THR A 24 -6.64 -5.39 -7.45
CA THR A 24 -7.21 -6.64 -7.94
C THR A 24 -8.18 -6.41 -9.07
N ASP A 25 -9.06 -5.42 -8.92
CA ASP A 25 -10.08 -5.12 -9.94
C ASP A 25 -9.48 -4.61 -11.23
N ASN A 26 -8.31 -4.00 -11.16
CA ASN A 26 -7.63 -3.46 -12.33
C ASN A 26 -6.54 -4.39 -12.87
N ASP A 27 -6.50 -5.62 -12.37
CA ASP A 27 -5.52 -6.63 -12.79
C ASP A 27 -4.08 -6.17 -12.59
N VAL A 28 -3.83 -5.40 -11.54
CA VAL A 28 -2.48 -4.92 -11.22
C VAL A 28 -1.88 -5.84 -10.16
N PRO A 29 -0.78 -6.52 -10.46
CA PRO A 29 -0.13 -7.34 -9.46
C PRO A 29 0.42 -6.48 -8.33
N PHE A 30 0.28 -6.96 -7.10
CA PHE A 30 0.80 -6.22 -5.95
C PHE A 30 1.20 -7.18 -4.84
N GLU A 31 2.05 -6.70 -3.96
CA GLU A 31 2.37 -7.40 -2.72
C GLU A 31 1.82 -6.57 -1.58
N ALA A 32 1.34 -7.22 -0.55
CA ALA A 32 0.79 -6.53 0.61
C ALA A 32 1.18 -7.28 1.87
N VAL A 33 1.38 -6.53 2.94
CA VAL A 33 1.66 -7.12 4.24
C VAL A 33 0.74 -6.50 5.26
N ASP A 34 0.07 -7.35 6.04
CA ASP A 34 -0.74 -6.89 7.17
C ASP A 34 0.18 -6.90 8.39
N ILE A 35 0.66 -5.73 8.74
CA ILE A 35 1.70 -5.57 9.76
C ILE A 35 1.25 -6.12 11.13
N ASP A 36 -0.03 -5.97 11.44
CA ASP A 36 -0.58 -6.44 12.70
C ASP A 36 -0.62 -7.95 12.85
N LEU A 37 -0.45 -8.69 11.74
CA LEU A 37 -0.43 -10.14 11.77
C LEU A 37 0.96 -10.73 11.86
N LEU A 38 1.98 -9.89 11.81
CA LEU A 38 3.36 -10.33 11.90
C LEU A 38 3.80 -10.46 13.37
N PRO A 39 4.84 -11.26 13.63
CA PRO A 39 5.46 -11.25 14.97
C PRO A 39 5.87 -9.83 15.35
N ASP A 40 5.80 -9.49 16.62
CA ASP A 40 6.02 -8.14 17.13
C ASP A 40 7.27 -7.46 16.56
N GLU A 41 8.38 -8.17 16.58
CA GLU A 41 9.65 -7.64 16.14
C GLU A 41 9.61 -7.27 14.65
N GLU A 42 9.06 -8.16 13.84
CA GLU A 42 8.97 -7.96 12.40
C GLU A 42 7.93 -6.89 12.06
N GLY A 43 6.81 -6.90 12.77
CA GLY A 43 5.78 -5.89 12.59
C GLY A 43 6.30 -4.50 12.93
N ASP A 44 7.04 -4.37 14.03
CA ASP A 44 7.63 -3.09 14.41
C ASP A 44 8.62 -2.59 13.38
N ARG A 45 9.43 -3.49 12.83
CA ARG A 45 10.41 -3.12 11.80
C ARG A 45 9.72 -2.60 10.55
N LEU A 46 8.66 -3.27 10.12
CA LEU A 46 7.94 -2.82 8.93
C LEU A 46 7.13 -1.56 9.17
N ALA A 47 6.60 -1.39 10.38
CA ALA A 47 5.90 -0.15 10.73
C ALA A 47 6.87 1.04 10.70
N ASP A 48 8.08 0.85 11.21
CA ASP A 48 9.11 1.89 11.18
C ASP A 48 9.53 2.19 9.74
N GLU A 49 9.66 1.16 8.92
CA GLU A 49 9.99 1.33 7.51
C GLU A 49 8.93 2.14 6.79
N ALA A 50 7.66 1.82 7.02
CA ALA A 50 6.55 2.53 6.41
C ALA A 50 6.50 3.99 6.89
N LEU A 51 6.75 4.21 8.17
CA LEU A 51 6.78 5.56 8.71
C LEU A 51 7.93 6.37 8.10
N PHE A 52 9.09 5.77 7.98
CA PHE A 52 10.23 6.44 7.39
C PHE A 52 9.95 6.81 5.92
N ALA A 53 9.36 5.90 5.17
CA ALA A 53 9.09 6.13 3.75
C ALA A 53 8.00 7.16 3.50
N SER A 54 6.99 7.21 4.37
CA SER A 54 5.79 8.02 4.13
C SER A 54 5.69 9.26 5.01
N GLY A 55 6.39 9.26 6.15
CA GLY A 55 6.22 10.30 7.15
C GLY A 55 4.89 10.21 7.88
N SER A 56 4.20 9.08 7.80
CA SER A 56 2.86 8.95 8.35
C SER A 56 2.65 7.57 8.95
N ARG A 57 1.76 7.50 9.94
CA ARG A 57 1.30 6.24 10.52
C ARG A 57 -0.11 5.88 10.05
N ALA A 58 -0.64 6.62 9.08
CA ALA A 58 -1.96 6.33 8.53
C ALA A 58 -1.84 5.26 7.45
N TYR A 59 -2.66 4.22 7.54
CA TYR A 59 -2.66 3.12 6.58
C TYR A 59 -3.88 3.23 5.68
N PRO A 60 -3.83 2.70 4.46
CA PRO A 60 -2.71 1.98 3.87
C PRO A 60 -1.59 2.94 3.42
N ILE A 61 -0.37 2.41 3.36
CA ILE A 61 0.75 3.12 2.76
C ILE A 61 1.14 2.33 1.52
N VAL A 62 0.98 2.95 0.36
CA VAL A 62 1.14 2.28 -0.94
C VAL A 62 2.38 2.80 -1.63
N ARG A 63 3.24 1.89 -2.03
CA ARG A 63 4.43 2.24 -2.80
C ARG A 63 4.22 1.78 -4.23
N ILE A 64 4.33 2.71 -5.16
CA ILE A 64 4.21 2.42 -6.59
C ILE A 64 5.50 2.92 -7.23
N GLY A 65 6.37 1.99 -7.62
CA GLY A 65 7.71 2.37 -8.06
C GLY A 65 8.43 3.10 -6.96
N ASP A 66 8.84 4.32 -7.22
CA ASP A 66 9.53 5.17 -6.25
C ASP A 66 8.60 6.11 -5.50
N GLU A 67 7.31 6.09 -5.82
CA GLU A 67 6.35 6.98 -5.20
C GLU A 67 5.68 6.33 -4.01
N VAL A 68 5.37 7.15 -3.00
CA VAL A 68 4.69 6.69 -1.79
C VAL A 68 3.41 7.48 -1.63
N ILE A 69 2.28 6.76 -1.52
CA ILE A 69 0.97 7.38 -1.36
C ILE A 69 0.40 6.93 -0.02
N VAL A 70 -0.03 7.90 0.79
CA VAL A 70 -0.65 7.62 2.08
C VAL A 70 -2.16 7.60 1.88
N GLY A 71 -2.79 6.52 2.31
CA GLY A 71 -4.23 6.39 2.26
C GLY A 71 -4.74 5.80 0.95
N TYR A 72 -6.06 5.67 0.88
CA TYR A 72 -6.72 5.16 -0.31
C TYR A 72 -6.94 6.31 -1.28
N ALA A 73 -6.22 6.28 -2.40
CA ALA A 73 -6.25 7.35 -3.39
C ALA A 73 -6.22 6.77 -4.79
N PRO A 74 -7.35 6.19 -5.24
CA PRO A 74 -7.38 5.47 -6.52
C PRO A 74 -6.98 6.33 -7.72
N GLU A 75 -7.29 7.61 -7.69
CA GLU A 75 -6.91 8.50 -8.78
C GLU A 75 -5.39 8.64 -8.90
N LYS A 76 -4.72 8.72 -7.76
CA LYS A 76 -3.27 8.79 -7.75
C LYS A 76 -2.65 7.47 -8.20
N TYR A 77 -3.24 6.35 -7.77
CA TYR A 77 -2.79 5.03 -8.18
C TYR A 77 -2.88 4.90 -9.71
N ALA A 78 -4.02 5.29 -10.27
CA ALA A 78 -4.24 5.19 -11.71
C ALA A 78 -3.22 6.03 -12.48
N ARG A 79 -2.97 7.24 -12.00
CA ARG A 79 -2.02 8.12 -12.65
C ARG A 79 -0.61 7.55 -12.67
N LEU A 80 -0.18 7.01 -11.52
CA LEU A 80 1.17 6.46 -11.41
C LEU A 80 1.34 5.17 -12.20
N LEU A 81 0.27 4.40 -12.35
CA LEU A 81 0.31 3.15 -13.08
C LEU A 81 0.03 3.33 -14.56
N GLY A 82 -0.43 4.50 -14.97
CA GLY A 82 -0.78 4.73 -16.36
C GLY A 82 -2.01 3.99 -16.81
N ILE A 83 -2.91 3.63 -15.88
CA ILE A 83 -4.15 2.94 -16.24
C ILE A 83 -5.28 3.95 -16.30
N GLY A 84 -6.22 3.70 -17.20
CA GLY A 84 -7.29 4.63 -17.46
C GLY A 84 -8.25 4.75 -16.30
N ALA A 85 -8.78 5.93 -16.11
CA ALA A 85 -9.78 6.19 -15.11
C ALA A 85 -11.13 5.76 -15.63
#